data_fb1a648df21a4e0f6626afa7a4678c25
#
_entry.id   fb1a648df21a4e0f6626afa7a4678c25
#
_cell.length_a   1.000
_cell.length_b   1.000
_cell.length_c   1.000
_cell.angle_alpha   90.00
_cell.angle_beta   90.00
_cell.angle_gamma   90.00
#
_symmetry.space_group_name_H-M   'P 1'
#
loop_
_entity.id
_entity.type
_entity.pdbx_description
1 polymer ?
#
loop_
_entity_poly.entity_id
_entity_poly.type
_entity_poly.pdbx_seq_one_letter_code
_entity_poly.pdbx_strand_id
1 'polypeptide(L)'
;CYQLAKKGYNVLGIEQFNLPHEKGSHSGQSRIIRKAYFEHPDYVPLLKKAYKNWDILQNESGQKIYHKTGLLYFGKSNSGLLKSVISSSELYDIPLKKLNHTEILSEYKQFSIPDNFKGLLEPDAGFLTPERAILTHVELALKKGASIHLNEKVIDWIQKDGIIKVKTNKDKYYCKKLIITSGAWSKELIPNLKPKIITTQQLISWVIPKKWDDFTLGKFPCWTIEEEESKGLFYGFPILESGQFGAPIGLKIAHHYPGKEINPNKVHREIDKNEEKTLTTFLNKFIPNGYSKTHVMKTCLYSNSPDSDFIVDFLDVNKNVIIGSGFSGH
;
A
#
# COMPACT_ATOMS: atom_id res chain seq x y z
N CYS A 1 10.74 8.19 -12.05
CA CYS A 1 11.57 9.36 -12.42
C CYS A 1 12.93 9.32 -11.72
N TYR A 2 13.00 9.26 -10.39
CA TYR A 2 14.26 9.32 -9.62
C TYR A 2 15.32 8.30 -10.09
N GLN A 3 14.98 7.01 -10.19
CA GLN A 3 15.94 5.96 -10.58
C GLN A 3 16.49 6.13 -12.01
N LEU A 4 15.69 6.68 -12.91
CA LEU A 4 16.13 6.96 -14.28
C LEU A 4 17.01 8.21 -14.35
N ALA A 5 16.61 9.29 -13.67
CA ALA A 5 17.41 10.50 -13.58
C ALA A 5 18.79 10.24 -12.92
N LYS A 6 18.81 9.41 -11.86
CA LYS A 6 20.05 8.95 -11.21
C LYS A 6 21.00 8.20 -12.16
N LYS A 7 20.45 7.55 -13.19
CA LYS A 7 21.22 6.87 -14.26
C LYS A 7 21.59 7.80 -15.42
N GLY A 8 21.29 9.10 -15.35
CA GLY A 8 21.61 10.10 -16.36
C GLY A 8 20.63 10.18 -17.54
N TYR A 9 19.47 9.55 -17.45
CA TYR A 9 18.43 9.72 -18.48
C TYR A 9 17.74 11.08 -18.35
N ASN A 10 17.38 11.66 -19.50
CA ASN A 10 16.46 12.80 -19.53
C ASN A 10 15.04 12.30 -19.28
N VAL A 11 14.43 12.74 -18.18
CA VAL A 11 13.17 12.19 -17.66
C VAL A 11 12.14 13.29 -17.46
N LEU A 12 10.95 13.09 -18.05
CA LEU A 12 9.75 13.85 -17.75
C LEU A 12 8.73 12.94 -17.04
N GLY A 13 8.32 13.33 -15.85
CA GLY A 13 7.17 12.75 -15.13
C GLY A 13 5.94 13.61 -15.32
N ILE A 14 4.79 13.00 -15.62
CA ILE A 14 3.51 13.71 -15.78
C ILE A 14 2.51 13.11 -14.78
N GLU A 15 1.94 13.98 -13.93
CA GLU A 15 0.94 13.61 -12.94
C GLU A 15 -0.32 14.46 -13.13
N GLN A 16 -1.49 13.80 -13.17
CA GLN A 16 -2.76 14.48 -13.40
C GLN A 16 -3.25 15.32 -12.22
N PHE A 17 -2.68 15.12 -11.04
CA PHE A 17 -3.06 15.80 -9.80
C PHE A 17 -1.86 16.54 -9.19
N ASN A 18 -2.08 17.16 -8.03
CA ASN A 18 -1.00 17.64 -7.17
C ASN A 18 -0.31 16.48 -6.44
N LEU A 19 0.85 16.74 -5.83
CA LEU A 19 1.53 15.80 -4.94
C LEU A 19 1.71 16.42 -3.55
N PRO A 20 1.43 15.64 -2.50
CA PRO A 20 0.75 14.35 -2.50
C PRO A 20 -0.76 14.53 -2.71
N HIS A 21 -1.46 13.48 -3.13
CA HIS A 21 -2.91 13.50 -3.28
C HIS A 21 -3.59 12.24 -2.73
N GLU A 22 -4.90 12.32 -2.47
CA GLU A 22 -5.69 11.21 -1.90
C GLU A 22 -6.52 10.46 -2.95
N LYS A 23 -6.23 10.64 -4.23
CA LYS A 23 -7.06 10.08 -5.31
C LYS A 23 -6.60 8.71 -5.80
N GLY A 24 -5.34 8.34 -5.53
CA GLY A 24 -4.74 7.06 -5.91
C GLY A 24 -4.71 6.03 -4.77
N SER A 25 -3.90 4.97 -4.97
CA SER A 25 -3.73 3.88 -4.01
C SER A 25 -2.71 4.18 -2.92
N HIS A 26 -1.91 5.24 -3.07
CA HIS A 26 -0.73 5.49 -2.25
C HIS A 26 -1.00 6.24 -0.94
N SER A 27 -2.12 6.95 -0.82
CA SER A 27 -2.40 7.80 0.34
C SER A 27 -2.84 7.02 1.58
N GLY A 28 -2.83 7.69 2.72
CA GLY A 28 -3.36 7.18 3.98
C GLY A 28 -2.32 7.02 5.08
N GLN A 29 -1.29 7.89 5.12
CA GLN A 29 -0.32 8.08 6.20
C GLN A 29 0.64 6.90 6.43
N SER A 30 0.20 5.66 6.28
CA SER A 30 1.00 4.46 6.53
C SER A 30 0.63 3.32 5.57
N ARG A 31 1.62 2.45 5.27
CA ARG A 31 1.48 1.19 4.52
C ARG A 31 2.32 0.12 5.18
N ILE A 32 1.77 -1.07 5.38
CA ILE A 32 2.53 -2.20 5.90
C ILE A 32 3.70 -2.50 4.96
N ILE A 33 4.86 -2.75 5.55
CA ILE A 33 6.02 -3.35 4.88
C ILE A 33 6.42 -4.61 5.61
N ARG A 34 6.59 -5.70 4.89
CA ARG A 34 6.88 -7.03 5.41
C ARG A 34 7.70 -7.84 4.41
N LYS A 35 8.39 -8.88 4.88
CA LYS A 35 9.14 -9.83 4.03
C LYS A 35 8.43 -11.18 3.94
N ALA A 36 7.83 -11.66 5.06
CA ALA A 36 7.06 -12.90 5.09
C ALA A 36 5.72 -12.71 4.38
N TYR A 37 5.77 -12.81 3.05
CA TYR A 37 4.67 -12.43 2.17
C TYR A 37 3.64 -13.55 2.04
N PHE A 38 2.37 -13.26 2.37
CA PHE A 38 1.33 -14.27 2.38
C PHE A 38 0.66 -14.46 1.01
N GLU A 39 0.78 -13.50 0.11
CA GLU A 39 0.22 -13.60 -1.23
C GLU A 39 0.95 -14.67 -2.05
N HIS A 40 2.26 -14.60 -2.15
CA HIS A 40 3.10 -15.64 -2.76
C HIS A 40 4.57 -15.52 -2.33
N PRO A 41 5.28 -16.62 -2.02
CA PRO A 41 6.68 -16.58 -1.60
C PRO A 41 7.65 -16.03 -2.65
N ASP A 42 7.34 -16.13 -3.95
CA ASP A 42 8.18 -15.61 -5.04
C ASP A 42 8.35 -14.08 -5.01
N TYR A 43 7.52 -13.36 -4.26
CA TYR A 43 7.71 -11.93 -4.03
C TYR A 43 8.87 -11.62 -3.07
N VAL A 44 9.30 -12.57 -2.22
CA VAL A 44 10.29 -12.31 -1.17
C VAL A 44 11.63 -11.78 -1.70
N PRO A 45 12.20 -12.28 -2.81
CA PRO A 45 13.42 -11.68 -3.38
C PRO A 45 13.24 -10.20 -3.77
N LEU A 46 12.07 -9.86 -4.33
CA LEU A 46 11.73 -8.47 -4.68
C LEU A 46 11.61 -7.61 -3.43
N LEU A 47 10.99 -8.13 -2.36
CA LEU A 47 10.85 -7.44 -1.08
C LEU A 47 12.19 -7.22 -0.39
N LYS A 48 13.08 -8.23 -0.37
CA LYS A 48 14.46 -8.06 0.16
C LYS A 48 15.19 -6.92 -0.58
N LYS A 49 14.98 -6.79 -1.89
CA LYS A 49 15.51 -5.67 -2.68
C LYS A 49 14.82 -4.35 -2.35
N ALA A 50 13.50 -4.36 -2.12
CA ALA A 50 12.74 -3.17 -1.73
C ALA A 50 13.24 -2.59 -0.40
N TYR A 51 13.47 -3.43 0.63
CA TYR A 51 14.06 -2.98 1.89
C TYR A 51 15.40 -2.28 1.70
N LYS A 52 16.32 -2.87 0.91
CA LYS A 52 17.60 -2.22 0.56
C LYS A 52 17.40 -0.88 -0.15
N ASN A 53 16.42 -0.80 -1.05
CA ASN A 53 16.13 0.45 -1.76
C ASN A 53 15.53 1.53 -0.82
N TRP A 54 14.73 1.14 0.18
CA TRP A 54 14.25 2.07 1.21
C TRP A 54 15.39 2.61 2.06
N ASP A 55 16.35 1.76 2.47
CA ASP A 55 17.54 2.20 3.21
C ASP A 55 18.38 3.17 2.38
N ILE A 56 18.62 2.87 1.09
CA ILE A 56 19.32 3.78 0.18
C ILE A 56 18.60 5.12 0.07
N LEU A 57 17.27 5.11 -0.10
CA LEU A 57 16.47 6.32 -0.21
C LEU A 57 16.54 7.17 1.06
N GLN A 58 16.43 6.54 2.24
CA GLN A 58 16.56 7.21 3.53
C GLN A 58 17.95 7.86 3.70
N ASN A 59 19.01 7.12 3.38
CA ASN A 59 20.38 7.61 3.49
C ASN A 59 20.66 8.77 2.51
N GLU A 60 20.18 8.71 1.27
CA GLU A 60 20.38 9.76 0.28
C GLU A 60 19.58 11.04 0.58
N SER A 61 18.43 10.90 1.21
CA SER A 61 17.52 12.02 1.47
C SER A 61 17.61 12.59 2.88
N GLY A 62 18.11 11.82 3.84
CA GLY A 62 18.01 12.15 5.27
C GLY A 62 16.58 11.97 5.84
N GLN A 63 15.64 11.47 5.04
CA GLN A 63 14.22 11.32 5.45
C GLN A 63 13.97 9.94 6.04
N LYS A 64 13.33 9.88 7.21
CA LYS A 64 12.85 8.64 7.79
C LYS A 64 11.54 8.22 7.12
N ILE A 65 11.56 7.12 6.36
CA ILE A 65 10.43 6.62 5.57
C ILE A 65 9.93 5.28 6.10
N TYR A 66 10.85 4.37 6.43
CA TYR A 66 10.54 3.06 7.02
C TYR A 66 10.63 3.13 8.54
N HIS A 67 9.57 2.65 9.21
CA HIS A 67 9.43 2.58 10.65
C HIS A 67 9.25 1.12 11.07
N LYS A 68 10.27 0.56 11.72
CA LYS A 68 10.29 -0.81 12.22
C LYS A 68 9.48 -0.89 13.51
N THR A 69 8.31 -1.53 13.45
CA THR A 69 7.40 -1.72 14.60
C THR A 69 7.16 -3.18 14.91
N GLY A 70 7.61 -4.09 14.05
CA GLY A 70 7.09 -5.43 13.94
C GLY A 70 5.73 -5.46 13.26
N LEU A 71 5.32 -6.65 12.84
CA LEU A 71 4.00 -6.95 12.32
C LEU A 71 3.48 -8.24 12.95
N LEU A 72 2.33 -8.15 13.60
CA LEU A 72 1.60 -9.28 14.14
C LEU A 72 0.64 -9.84 13.09
N TYR A 73 0.64 -11.14 12.95
CA TYR A 73 -0.34 -11.88 12.16
C TYR A 73 -1.14 -12.76 13.11
N PHE A 74 -2.46 -12.65 13.08
CA PHE A 74 -3.36 -13.50 13.85
C PHE A 74 -4.34 -14.21 12.95
N GLY A 75 -4.62 -15.47 13.26
CA GLY A 75 -5.59 -16.29 12.56
C GLY A 75 -5.80 -17.62 13.27
N LYS A 76 -6.79 -18.39 12.83
CA LYS A 76 -6.95 -19.77 13.29
C LYS A 76 -5.69 -20.57 12.95
N SER A 77 -5.41 -21.62 13.72
CA SER A 77 -4.20 -22.45 13.54
C SER A 77 -4.08 -23.06 12.12
N ASN A 78 -5.18 -23.21 11.41
CA ASN A 78 -5.24 -23.74 10.05
C ASN A 78 -5.46 -22.65 8.98
N SER A 79 -5.40 -21.38 9.34
CA SER A 79 -5.67 -20.25 8.44
C SER A 79 -4.72 -20.19 7.25
N GLY A 80 -5.21 -19.71 6.12
CA GLY A 80 -4.40 -19.50 4.92
C GLY A 80 -3.30 -18.47 5.15
N LEU A 81 -3.63 -17.39 5.83
CA LEU A 81 -2.68 -16.34 6.20
C LEU A 81 -1.45 -16.90 6.92
N LEU A 82 -1.65 -17.59 8.05
CA LEU A 82 -0.52 -18.09 8.86
C LEU A 82 0.30 -19.13 8.11
N LYS A 83 -0.34 -20.04 7.36
CA LYS A 83 0.37 -21.03 6.53
C LYS A 83 1.26 -20.37 5.49
N SER A 84 0.75 -19.38 4.76
CA SER A 84 1.50 -18.68 3.70
C SER A 84 2.65 -17.86 4.28
N VAL A 85 2.44 -17.16 5.42
CA VAL A 85 3.50 -16.42 6.13
C VAL A 85 4.61 -17.37 6.58
N ILE A 86 4.26 -18.53 7.17
CA ILE A 86 5.25 -19.56 7.60
C ILE A 86 6.01 -20.10 6.38
N SER A 87 5.31 -20.46 5.31
CA SER A 87 5.95 -20.98 4.09
C SER A 87 6.96 -20.00 3.51
N SER A 88 6.60 -18.71 3.39
CA SER A 88 7.53 -17.67 2.91
C SER A 88 8.72 -17.48 3.84
N SER A 89 8.49 -17.57 5.16
CA SER A 89 9.55 -17.47 6.17
C SER A 89 10.54 -18.61 6.07
N GLU A 90 10.05 -19.85 6.01
CA GLU A 90 10.87 -21.06 5.95
C GLU A 90 11.67 -21.14 4.64
N LEU A 91 11.05 -20.78 3.50
CA LEU A 91 11.70 -20.80 2.19
C LEU A 91 12.84 -19.78 2.06
N TYR A 92 12.75 -18.65 2.76
CA TYR A 92 13.69 -17.52 2.57
C TYR A 92 14.40 -17.08 3.85
N ASP A 93 14.37 -17.89 4.91
CA ASP A 93 15.01 -17.60 6.20
C ASP A 93 14.60 -16.22 6.78
N ILE A 94 13.30 -15.95 6.79
CA ILE A 94 12.77 -14.72 7.38
C ILE A 94 12.48 -14.97 8.87
N PRO A 95 13.05 -14.20 9.80
CA PRO A 95 12.80 -14.38 11.21
C PRO A 95 11.32 -14.19 11.58
N LEU A 96 10.72 -15.21 12.20
CA LEU A 96 9.39 -15.15 12.79
C LEU A 96 9.41 -15.67 14.23
N LYS A 97 8.72 -14.95 15.13
CA LYS A 97 8.40 -15.48 16.47
C LYS A 97 7.00 -16.07 16.42
N LYS A 98 6.87 -17.38 16.69
CA LYS A 98 5.56 -18.03 16.85
C LYS A 98 5.02 -17.72 18.24
N LEU A 99 3.76 -17.36 18.35
CA LEU A 99 3.08 -16.98 19.58
C LEU A 99 1.88 -17.90 19.82
N ASN A 100 1.85 -18.53 20.98
CA ASN A 100 0.63 -19.22 21.43
C ASN A 100 -0.36 -18.23 22.07
N HIS A 101 -1.57 -18.69 22.38
CA HIS A 101 -2.62 -17.83 22.94
C HIS A 101 -2.23 -17.15 24.26
N THR A 102 -1.56 -17.86 25.16
CA THR A 102 -1.10 -17.31 26.45
C THR A 102 -0.07 -16.19 26.25
N GLU A 103 0.89 -16.40 25.34
CA GLU A 103 1.90 -15.38 24.98
C GLU A 103 1.25 -14.15 24.36
N ILE A 104 0.26 -14.33 23.47
CA ILE A 104 -0.48 -13.21 22.87
C ILE A 104 -1.14 -12.36 23.96
N LEU A 105 -1.90 -12.99 24.86
CA LEU A 105 -2.62 -12.27 25.92
C LEU A 105 -1.68 -11.59 26.93
N SER A 106 -0.48 -12.14 27.16
CA SER A 106 0.47 -11.54 28.09
C SER A 106 1.29 -10.41 27.48
N GLU A 107 1.76 -10.56 26.22
CA GLU A 107 2.62 -9.58 25.55
C GLU A 107 1.83 -8.48 24.83
N TYR A 108 0.61 -8.78 24.35
CA TYR A 108 -0.20 -7.88 23.54
C TYR A 108 -1.62 -7.72 24.11
N LYS A 109 -1.70 -7.20 25.32
CA LYS A 109 -2.93 -7.06 26.14
C LYS A 109 -4.04 -6.21 25.48
N GLN A 110 -3.70 -5.48 24.42
CA GLN A 110 -4.65 -4.69 23.64
C GLN A 110 -5.58 -5.57 22.79
N PHE A 111 -5.17 -6.80 22.50
CA PHE A 111 -5.93 -7.73 21.69
C PHE A 111 -6.75 -8.70 22.54
N SER A 112 -7.96 -9.01 22.06
CA SER A 112 -8.82 -10.07 22.56
C SER A 112 -8.91 -11.14 21.47
N ILE A 113 -8.01 -12.11 21.51
CA ILE A 113 -7.89 -13.14 20.49
C ILE A 113 -8.52 -14.45 20.99
N PRO A 114 -9.37 -15.16 20.19
CA PRO A 114 -9.95 -16.44 20.57
C PRO A 114 -8.89 -17.52 20.80
N ASP A 115 -9.20 -18.50 21.67
CA ASP A 115 -8.29 -19.58 22.08
C ASP A 115 -7.77 -20.45 20.92
N ASN A 116 -8.56 -20.57 19.85
CA ASN A 116 -8.21 -21.34 18.65
C ASN A 116 -7.35 -20.55 17.66
N PHE A 117 -7.00 -19.30 17.98
CA PHE A 117 -6.09 -18.50 17.18
C PHE A 117 -4.63 -18.68 17.60
N LYS A 118 -3.73 -18.49 16.67
CA LYS A 118 -2.29 -18.39 16.84
C LYS A 118 -1.79 -17.06 16.34
N GLY A 119 -0.60 -16.69 16.78
CA GLY A 119 0.07 -15.46 16.35
C GLY A 119 1.45 -15.73 15.76
N LEU A 120 1.84 -14.88 14.84
CA LEU A 120 3.22 -14.78 14.35
C LEU A 120 3.65 -13.32 14.49
N LEU A 121 4.88 -13.09 14.90
CA LEU A 121 5.50 -11.76 14.87
C LEU A 121 6.66 -11.77 13.88
N GLU A 122 6.61 -10.92 12.87
CA GLU A 122 7.75 -10.58 12.01
C GLU A 122 8.44 -9.34 12.57
N PRO A 123 9.59 -9.46 13.24
CA PRO A 123 10.21 -8.36 13.98
C PRO A 123 10.77 -7.26 13.05
N ASP A 124 11.16 -7.62 11.83
CA ASP A 124 11.69 -6.67 10.83
C ASP A 124 10.62 -5.98 9.98
N ALA A 125 9.36 -6.33 10.16
CA ALA A 125 8.26 -5.64 9.50
C ALA A 125 7.90 -4.32 10.20
N GLY A 126 6.96 -3.59 9.61
CA GLY A 126 6.48 -2.33 10.15
C GLY A 126 5.68 -1.56 9.13
N PHE A 127 5.92 -0.25 9.03
CA PHE A 127 5.23 0.57 8.05
C PHE A 127 6.14 1.58 7.34
N LEU A 128 5.69 1.98 6.15
CA LEU A 128 6.23 3.11 5.39
C LEU A 128 5.31 4.31 5.51
N THR A 129 5.87 5.51 5.37
CA THR A 129 5.14 6.77 5.19
C THR A 129 5.04 7.11 3.70
N PRO A 130 3.95 6.70 3.01
CA PRO A 130 3.90 6.72 1.54
C PRO A 130 3.94 8.12 0.94
N GLU A 131 3.26 9.09 1.54
CA GLU A 131 3.27 10.47 1.07
C GLU A 131 4.69 11.07 1.15
N ARG A 132 5.40 10.85 2.25
CA ARG A 132 6.80 11.26 2.41
C ARG A 132 7.69 10.55 1.40
N ALA A 133 7.49 9.25 1.19
CA ALA A 133 8.25 8.47 0.21
C ALA A 133 8.11 9.05 -1.21
N ILE A 134 6.89 9.41 -1.62
CA ILE A 134 6.63 10.02 -2.93
C ILE A 134 7.33 11.37 -3.06
N LEU A 135 7.14 12.26 -2.07
CA LEU A 135 7.76 13.58 -2.09
C LEU A 135 9.29 13.48 -2.12
N THR A 136 9.87 12.55 -1.35
CA THR A 136 11.31 12.29 -1.35
C THR A 136 11.81 11.82 -2.72
N HIS A 137 11.09 10.90 -3.37
CA HIS A 137 11.44 10.46 -4.72
C HIS A 137 11.35 11.60 -5.75
N VAL A 138 10.36 12.47 -5.63
CA VAL A 138 10.19 13.63 -6.52
C VAL A 138 11.33 14.63 -6.29
N GLU A 139 11.62 14.99 -5.04
CA GLU A 139 12.71 15.91 -4.70
C GLU A 139 14.05 15.40 -5.23
N LEU A 140 14.38 14.14 -5.00
CA LEU A 140 15.61 13.54 -5.51
C LEU A 140 15.63 13.45 -7.05
N ALA A 141 14.47 13.22 -7.69
CA ALA A 141 14.38 13.23 -9.15
C ALA A 141 14.69 14.62 -9.71
N LEU A 142 14.10 15.67 -9.15
CA LEU A 142 14.35 17.07 -9.52
C LEU A 142 15.83 17.46 -9.31
N LYS A 143 16.42 17.09 -8.16
CA LYS A 143 17.86 17.30 -7.89
C LYS A 143 18.77 16.58 -8.90
N LYS A 144 18.29 15.52 -9.53
CA LYS A 144 19.01 14.77 -10.58
C LYS A 144 18.65 15.23 -12.01
N GLY A 145 17.94 16.35 -12.17
CA GLY A 145 17.62 16.96 -13.44
C GLY A 145 16.38 16.41 -14.15
N ALA A 146 15.53 15.63 -13.47
CA ALA A 146 14.23 15.29 -14.02
C ALA A 146 13.27 16.50 -14.01
N SER A 147 12.32 16.52 -14.94
CA SER A 147 11.19 17.45 -14.93
C SER A 147 9.95 16.71 -14.44
N ILE A 148 9.14 17.36 -13.60
CA ILE A 148 7.88 16.81 -13.09
C ILE A 148 6.76 17.83 -13.34
N HIS A 149 5.79 17.45 -14.15
CA HIS A 149 4.62 18.26 -14.46
C HIS A 149 3.43 17.77 -13.66
N LEU A 150 2.84 18.65 -12.85
CA LEU A 150 1.67 18.40 -12.02
C LEU A 150 0.41 19.03 -12.64
N ASN A 151 -0.76 18.51 -12.24
CA ASN A 151 -2.06 18.95 -12.78
C ASN A 151 -2.10 18.86 -14.30
N GLU A 152 -1.47 17.82 -14.85
CA GLU A 152 -1.40 17.59 -16.28
C GLU A 152 -1.82 16.16 -16.60
N LYS A 153 -3.00 16.00 -17.22
CA LYS A 153 -3.57 14.69 -17.55
C LYS A 153 -3.10 14.24 -18.92
N VAL A 154 -2.47 13.06 -18.98
CA VAL A 154 -2.25 12.35 -20.24
C VAL A 154 -3.60 11.89 -20.79
N ILE A 155 -3.88 12.25 -22.05
CA ILE A 155 -5.13 11.92 -22.74
C ILE A 155 -4.93 10.68 -23.61
N ASP A 156 -3.80 10.64 -24.34
CA ASP A 156 -3.53 9.61 -25.33
C ASP A 156 -2.04 9.53 -25.65
N TRP A 157 -1.61 8.42 -26.23
CA TRP A 157 -0.26 8.23 -26.74
C TRP A 157 -0.27 7.35 -28.00
N ILE A 158 0.63 7.62 -28.92
CA ILE A 158 0.85 6.83 -30.14
C ILE A 158 2.33 6.60 -30.36
N GLN A 159 2.68 5.42 -30.89
CA GLN A 159 4.04 5.09 -31.30
C GLN A 159 4.08 5.04 -32.81
N LYS A 160 5.03 5.76 -33.41
CA LYS A 160 5.30 5.75 -34.85
C LYS A 160 6.80 5.96 -35.09
N ASP A 161 7.37 5.17 -36.00
CA ASP A 161 8.79 5.30 -36.45
C ASP A 161 9.79 5.36 -35.27
N GLY A 162 9.58 4.55 -34.22
CA GLY A 162 10.46 4.48 -33.04
C GLY A 162 10.32 5.63 -32.06
N ILE A 163 9.46 6.61 -32.35
CA ILE A 163 9.15 7.75 -31.47
C ILE A 163 7.75 7.59 -30.88
N ILE A 164 7.62 7.92 -29.62
CA ILE A 164 6.33 7.93 -28.91
C ILE A 164 5.91 9.38 -28.71
N LYS A 165 4.71 9.70 -29.20
CA LYS A 165 4.05 10.98 -28.96
C LYS A 165 3.03 10.81 -27.85
N VAL A 166 3.18 11.56 -26.78
CA VAL A 166 2.25 11.63 -25.65
C VAL A 166 1.47 12.94 -25.74
N LYS A 167 0.14 12.85 -25.73
CA LYS A 167 -0.77 14.02 -25.72
C LYS A 167 -1.35 14.20 -24.33
N THR A 168 -1.26 15.41 -23.81
CA THR A 168 -1.88 15.80 -22.55
C THR A 168 -2.98 16.84 -22.78
N ASN A 169 -3.64 17.25 -21.71
CA ASN A 169 -4.57 18.37 -21.73
C ASN A 169 -3.89 19.74 -21.88
N LYS A 170 -2.55 19.80 -21.79
CA LYS A 170 -1.79 21.05 -21.91
C LYS A 170 -0.91 21.10 -23.16
N ASP A 171 -0.21 19.97 -23.47
CA ASP A 171 0.82 19.97 -24.50
C ASP A 171 1.00 18.57 -25.16
N LYS A 172 1.99 18.45 -26.03
CA LYS A 172 2.43 17.24 -26.70
C LYS A 172 3.92 17.02 -26.46
N TYR A 173 4.28 15.81 -26.03
CA TYR A 173 5.65 15.42 -25.75
C TYR A 173 6.08 14.29 -26.66
N TYR A 174 7.39 14.20 -26.92
CA TYR A 174 7.98 13.17 -27.73
C TYR A 174 9.08 12.46 -26.93
N CYS A 175 9.07 11.14 -26.93
CA CYS A 175 10.06 10.35 -26.21
C CYS A 175 10.41 9.05 -26.95
N LYS A 176 11.55 8.46 -26.60
CA LYS A 176 11.99 7.14 -27.10
C LYS A 176 11.43 5.99 -26.26
N LYS A 177 11.15 6.24 -24.98
CA LYS A 177 10.62 5.26 -24.04
C LYS A 177 9.48 5.88 -23.24
N LEU A 178 8.42 5.13 -23.02
CA LEU A 178 7.28 5.52 -22.21
C LEU A 178 7.09 4.50 -21.08
N ILE A 179 6.92 4.97 -19.86
CA ILE A 179 6.57 4.14 -18.71
C ILE A 179 5.20 4.59 -18.19
N ILE A 180 4.24 3.69 -18.26
CA ILE A 180 2.85 3.94 -17.83
C ILE A 180 2.66 3.33 -16.44
N THR A 181 2.46 4.19 -15.43
CA THR A 181 2.21 3.81 -14.03
C THR A 181 0.95 4.51 -13.52
N SER A 182 -0.07 4.54 -14.34
CA SER A 182 -1.31 5.32 -14.12
C SER A 182 -2.31 4.68 -13.14
N GLY A 183 -1.94 3.57 -12.48
CA GLY A 183 -2.72 2.93 -11.41
C GLY A 183 -4.17 2.65 -11.82
N ALA A 184 -5.12 3.23 -11.10
CA ALA A 184 -6.56 3.08 -11.37
C ALA A 184 -7.00 3.57 -12.76
N TRP A 185 -6.23 4.45 -13.40
CA TRP A 185 -6.49 4.98 -14.76
C TRP A 185 -5.79 4.21 -15.88
N SER A 186 -5.15 3.09 -15.61
CA SER A 186 -4.42 2.31 -16.63
C SER A 186 -5.31 1.89 -17.79
N LYS A 187 -6.56 1.55 -17.52
CA LYS A 187 -7.55 1.18 -18.55
C LYS A 187 -7.88 2.33 -19.52
N GLU A 188 -7.78 3.59 -19.07
CA GLU A 188 -8.02 4.75 -19.94
C GLU A 188 -6.89 4.93 -20.95
N LEU A 189 -5.65 4.73 -20.53
CA LEU A 189 -4.47 4.90 -21.39
C LEU A 189 -4.15 3.65 -22.21
N ILE A 190 -4.65 2.48 -21.79
CA ILE A 190 -4.42 1.19 -22.47
C ILE A 190 -5.76 0.43 -22.51
N PRO A 191 -6.69 0.83 -23.40
CA PRO A 191 -8.05 0.24 -23.44
C PRO A 191 -8.08 -1.26 -23.68
N ASN A 192 -7.10 -1.77 -24.43
CA ASN A 192 -6.98 -3.19 -24.80
C ASN A 192 -6.00 -3.97 -23.92
N LEU A 193 -5.66 -3.45 -22.76
CA LEU A 193 -4.75 -4.13 -21.83
C LEU A 193 -5.29 -5.51 -21.45
N LYS A 194 -4.44 -6.53 -21.63
CA LYS A 194 -4.67 -7.91 -21.17
C LYS A 194 -3.52 -8.30 -20.25
N PRO A 195 -3.84 -8.83 -19.07
CA PRO A 195 -5.18 -9.05 -18.50
C PRO A 195 -5.90 -7.75 -18.13
N LYS A 196 -7.24 -7.82 -17.98
CA LYS A 196 -8.07 -6.67 -17.65
C LYS A 196 -7.83 -6.21 -16.22
N ILE A 197 -7.49 -4.95 -16.04
CA ILE A 197 -7.39 -4.32 -14.71
C ILE A 197 -8.77 -3.85 -14.24
N ILE A 198 -9.09 -4.16 -12.99
CA ILE A 198 -10.33 -3.73 -12.32
C ILE A 198 -9.98 -2.79 -11.19
N THR A 199 -10.57 -1.61 -11.18
CA THR A 199 -10.43 -0.67 -10.05
C THR A 199 -11.52 -0.92 -9.03
N THR A 200 -11.13 -1.12 -7.76
CA THR A 200 -12.07 -1.29 -6.64
C THR A 200 -11.87 -0.21 -5.60
N GLN A 201 -12.94 0.09 -4.88
CA GLN A 201 -12.94 1.02 -3.76
C GLN A 201 -12.67 0.27 -2.45
N GLN A 202 -11.85 0.86 -1.59
CA GLN A 202 -11.52 0.38 -0.26
C GLN A 202 -11.74 1.50 0.75
N LEU A 203 -12.01 1.14 2.00
CA LEU A 203 -12.19 2.09 3.08
C LEU A 203 -11.05 1.97 4.09
N ILE A 204 -10.51 3.11 4.49
CA ILE A 204 -9.57 3.24 5.61
C ILE A 204 -10.17 4.17 6.65
N SER A 205 -10.04 3.80 7.91
CA SER A 205 -10.60 4.55 9.05
C SER A 205 -9.52 4.87 10.08
N TRP A 206 -9.62 6.03 10.66
CA TRP A 206 -8.93 6.42 11.90
C TRP A 206 -9.98 6.59 12.98
N VAL A 207 -9.77 5.88 14.09
CA VAL A 207 -10.70 5.88 15.22
C VAL A 207 -10.02 6.40 16.47
N ILE A 208 -10.80 6.96 17.38
CA ILE A 208 -10.34 7.33 18.71
C ILE A 208 -10.54 6.12 19.61
N PRO A 209 -9.50 5.56 20.22
CA PRO A 209 -9.63 4.45 21.16
C PRO A 209 -10.13 4.92 22.53
N LYS A 210 -10.62 3.99 23.36
CA LYS A 210 -11.00 4.27 24.77
C LYS A 210 -9.77 4.55 25.64
N LYS A 211 -8.64 3.87 25.35
CA LYS A 211 -7.36 4.03 26.05
C LYS A 211 -6.27 4.44 25.05
N TRP A 212 -6.10 5.73 24.87
CA TRP A 212 -5.19 6.30 23.88
C TRP A 212 -3.75 5.78 24.00
N ASP A 213 -3.20 5.80 25.20
CA ASP A 213 -1.79 5.50 25.46
C ASP A 213 -1.39 4.06 25.18
N ASP A 214 -2.35 3.13 25.16
CA ASP A 214 -2.09 1.73 24.84
C ASP A 214 -1.82 1.49 23.35
N PHE A 215 -2.20 2.43 22.49
CA PHE A 215 -2.17 2.28 21.04
C PHE A 215 -1.16 3.19 20.33
N THR A 216 -0.33 3.89 21.08
CA THR A 216 0.70 4.78 20.52
C THR A 216 1.85 4.01 19.86
N LEU A 217 2.54 4.67 18.94
CA LEU A 217 3.76 4.14 18.33
C LEU A 217 4.80 3.80 19.42
N GLY A 218 5.36 2.59 19.34
CA GLY A 218 6.28 2.03 20.35
C GLY A 218 5.60 1.13 21.39
N LYS A 219 4.27 1.27 21.62
CA LYS A 219 3.49 0.38 22.49
C LYS A 219 2.58 -0.58 21.73
N PHE A 220 2.20 -0.22 20.53
CA PHE A 220 1.31 -1.01 19.69
C PHE A 220 1.97 -1.23 18.32
N PRO A 221 2.12 -2.47 17.85
CA PRO A 221 2.72 -2.76 16.55
C PRO A 221 1.72 -2.59 15.40
N CYS A 222 2.21 -2.76 14.16
CA CYS A 222 1.33 -3.08 13.04
C CYS A 222 0.76 -4.49 13.22
N TRP A 223 -0.43 -4.74 12.71
CA TRP A 223 -1.10 -6.02 12.86
C TRP A 223 -1.99 -6.38 11.68
N THR A 224 -2.21 -7.68 11.50
CA THR A 224 -3.19 -8.25 10.58
C THR A 224 -3.95 -9.37 11.28
N ILE A 225 -5.25 -9.47 11.05
CA ILE A 225 -6.11 -10.54 11.59
C ILE A 225 -6.97 -11.09 10.47
N GLU A 226 -6.86 -12.40 10.20
CA GLU A 226 -7.76 -13.11 9.31
C GLU A 226 -9.02 -13.52 10.05
N GLU A 227 -10.18 -13.04 9.59
CA GLU A 227 -11.47 -13.39 10.12
C GLU A 227 -12.35 -13.99 9.02
N GLU A 228 -12.75 -15.26 9.20
CA GLU A 228 -13.48 -16.01 8.19
C GLU A 228 -14.88 -15.44 7.92
N GLU A 229 -15.57 -14.95 8.95
CA GLU A 229 -16.94 -14.44 8.86
C GLU A 229 -17.03 -13.19 7.96
N SER A 230 -16.01 -12.36 7.98
CA SER A 230 -15.94 -11.11 7.21
C SER A 230 -15.28 -11.25 5.83
N LYS A 231 -14.89 -12.47 5.44
CA LYS A 231 -14.24 -12.78 4.15
C LYS A 231 -13.12 -11.81 3.81
N GLY A 232 -12.05 -11.85 4.60
CA GLY A 232 -10.90 -11.00 4.30
C GLY A 232 -9.96 -10.83 5.48
N LEU A 233 -9.09 -9.85 5.33
CA LEU A 233 -8.02 -9.55 6.25
C LEU A 233 -8.21 -8.15 6.82
N PHE A 234 -8.36 -8.03 8.12
CA PHE A 234 -8.28 -6.74 8.79
C PHE A 234 -6.83 -6.42 9.14
N TYR A 235 -6.46 -5.16 9.02
CA TYR A 235 -5.13 -4.71 9.37
C TYR A 235 -5.15 -3.32 9.97
N GLY A 236 -4.13 -3.00 10.75
CA GLY A 236 -4.06 -1.69 11.36
C GLY A 236 -2.66 -1.29 11.80
N PHE A 237 -2.59 -0.07 12.29
CA PHE A 237 -1.37 0.62 12.65
C PHE A 237 -1.53 1.30 14.01
N PRO A 238 -0.43 1.53 14.73
CA PRO A 238 -0.46 2.35 15.93
C PRO A 238 -0.92 3.79 15.62
N ILE A 239 -1.27 4.51 16.67
CA ILE A 239 -1.50 5.95 16.59
C ILE A 239 -0.17 6.64 16.26
N LEU A 240 -0.18 7.44 15.20
CA LEU A 240 0.95 8.21 14.74
C LEU A 240 0.75 9.68 15.13
N GLU A 241 1.75 10.29 15.74
CA GLU A 241 1.71 11.70 16.15
C GLU A 241 1.65 12.64 14.94
N SER A 242 0.71 13.57 14.94
CA SER A 242 0.47 14.47 13.80
C SER A 242 1.66 15.38 13.48
N GLY A 243 2.43 15.80 14.48
CA GLY A 243 3.63 16.62 14.29
C GLY A 243 4.71 15.93 13.46
N GLN A 244 4.82 14.61 13.55
CA GLN A 244 5.79 13.81 12.81
C GLN A 244 5.21 13.19 11.53
N PHE A 245 3.95 12.76 11.57
CA PHE A 245 3.35 11.93 10.51
C PHE A 245 2.20 12.62 9.76
N GLY A 246 1.81 13.82 10.17
CA GLY A 246 0.67 14.53 9.59
C GLY A 246 -0.69 13.98 10.08
N ALA A 247 -1.76 14.58 9.58
CA ALA A 247 -3.12 14.16 9.84
C ALA A 247 -3.55 13.02 8.88
N PRO A 248 -4.58 12.22 9.28
CA PRO A 248 -5.36 12.29 10.51
C PRO A 248 -4.65 11.64 11.70
N ILE A 249 -5.07 11.98 12.93
CA ILE A 249 -4.62 11.31 14.14
C ILE A 249 -5.64 10.25 14.57
N GLY A 250 -5.16 9.12 15.09
CA GLY A 250 -6.01 8.02 15.58
C GLY A 250 -5.43 6.65 15.31
N LEU A 251 -6.06 5.64 15.88
CA LEU A 251 -5.78 4.23 15.57
C LEU A 251 -6.30 3.93 14.18
N LYS A 252 -5.41 3.57 13.26
CA LYS A 252 -5.80 3.30 11.87
C LYS A 252 -6.18 1.85 11.69
N ILE A 253 -7.31 1.61 11.02
CA ILE A 253 -7.80 0.29 10.63
C ILE A 253 -8.30 0.31 9.19
N ALA A 254 -8.17 -0.83 8.51
CA ALA A 254 -8.81 -1.10 7.23
C ALA A 254 -9.14 -2.59 7.07
N HIS A 255 -10.02 -2.86 6.12
CA HIS A 255 -10.39 -4.20 5.71
C HIS A 255 -9.86 -4.46 4.29
N HIS A 256 -8.98 -5.44 4.14
CA HIS A 256 -8.47 -5.88 2.84
C HIS A 256 -9.35 -7.01 2.31
N TYR A 257 -10.17 -6.69 1.33
CA TYR A 257 -11.12 -7.61 0.70
C TYR A 257 -11.36 -7.19 -0.77
N PRO A 258 -11.96 -8.04 -1.61
CA PRO A 258 -12.40 -7.64 -2.93
C PRO A 258 -13.52 -6.58 -2.82
N GLY A 259 -13.17 -5.30 -3.03
CA GLY A 259 -14.12 -4.20 -3.00
C GLY A 259 -15.02 -4.14 -4.23
N LYS A 260 -15.99 -3.21 -4.24
CA LYS A 260 -16.85 -2.98 -5.41
C LYS A 260 -16.05 -2.39 -6.57
N GLU A 261 -16.28 -2.90 -7.80
CA GLU A 261 -15.73 -2.29 -9.01
C GLU A 261 -16.30 -0.88 -9.18
N ILE A 262 -15.42 0.08 -9.45
CA ILE A 262 -15.78 1.48 -9.64
C ILE A 262 -15.03 2.10 -10.82
N ASN A 263 -15.60 3.18 -11.35
CA ASN A 263 -14.88 4.08 -12.26
C ASN A 263 -14.04 5.08 -11.42
N PRO A 264 -12.71 5.15 -11.58
CA PRO A 264 -11.86 6.03 -10.78
C PRO A 264 -12.19 7.53 -10.92
N ASN A 265 -12.87 7.93 -11.98
CA ASN A 265 -13.34 9.31 -12.16
C ASN A 265 -14.70 9.60 -11.48
N LYS A 266 -15.40 8.57 -11.02
CA LYS A 266 -16.73 8.65 -10.39
C LYS A 266 -16.74 8.08 -8.98
N VAL A 267 -15.66 8.27 -8.24
CA VAL A 267 -15.56 7.79 -6.87
C VAL A 267 -16.48 8.59 -5.97
N HIS A 268 -17.49 7.95 -5.42
CA HIS A 268 -18.27 8.50 -4.32
C HIS A 268 -17.45 8.36 -3.04
N ARG A 269 -17.08 9.49 -2.45
CA ARG A 269 -16.27 9.54 -1.21
C ARG A 269 -17.13 9.64 0.03
N GLU A 270 -18.43 9.44 -0.10
CA GLU A 270 -19.35 9.31 1.02
C GLU A 270 -19.11 7.98 1.74
N ILE A 271 -19.13 8.04 3.06
CA ILE A 271 -18.89 6.88 3.92
C ILE A 271 -20.10 5.95 3.87
N ASP A 272 -19.88 4.70 3.49
CA ASP A 272 -20.88 3.65 3.65
C ASP A 272 -20.97 3.26 5.13
N LYS A 273 -22.14 3.49 5.74
CA LYS A 273 -22.39 3.14 7.15
C LYS A 273 -22.25 1.65 7.44
N ASN A 274 -22.46 0.78 6.45
CA ASN A 274 -22.27 -0.66 6.63
C ASN A 274 -20.78 -1.00 6.71
N GLU A 275 -19.93 -0.37 5.89
CA GLU A 275 -18.49 -0.55 5.96
C GLU A 275 -17.93 -0.01 7.29
N GLU A 276 -18.41 1.15 7.77
CA GLU A 276 -18.07 1.65 9.10
C GLU A 276 -18.45 0.65 10.19
N LYS A 277 -19.68 0.12 10.13
CA LYS A 277 -20.17 -0.89 11.07
C LYS A 277 -19.29 -2.15 11.06
N THR A 278 -18.85 -2.61 9.89
CA THR A 278 -17.95 -3.75 9.76
C THR A 278 -16.65 -3.53 10.52
N LEU A 279 -15.98 -2.38 10.31
CA LEU A 279 -14.74 -2.03 10.99
C LEU A 279 -14.93 -1.89 12.51
N THR A 280 -16.00 -1.25 12.94
CA THR A 280 -16.27 -1.01 14.38
C THR A 280 -16.66 -2.30 15.10
N THR A 281 -17.44 -3.19 14.46
CA THR A 281 -17.76 -4.51 14.99
C THR A 281 -16.50 -5.34 15.18
N PHE A 282 -15.62 -5.35 14.17
CA PHE A 282 -14.33 -6.03 14.25
C PHE A 282 -13.46 -5.49 15.41
N LEU A 283 -13.32 -4.16 15.54
CA LEU A 283 -12.55 -3.54 16.64
C LEU A 283 -13.09 -3.94 18.00
N ASN A 284 -14.40 -3.87 18.20
CA ASN A 284 -15.02 -4.24 19.49
C ASN A 284 -14.79 -5.72 19.83
N LYS A 285 -14.71 -6.61 18.85
CA LYS A 285 -14.44 -8.04 19.02
C LYS A 285 -12.97 -8.32 19.36
N PHE A 286 -12.03 -7.78 18.59
CA PHE A 286 -10.63 -8.15 18.65
C PHE A 286 -9.73 -7.15 19.37
N ILE A 287 -10.15 -5.88 19.50
CA ILE A 287 -9.39 -4.79 20.14
C ILE A 287 -10.36 -3.95 21.00
N PRO A 288 -10.87 -4.47 22.12
CA PRO A 288 -12.03 -3.91 22.85
C PRO A 288 -11.84 -2.47 23.34
N ASN A 289 -10.59 -2.05 23.62
CA ASN A 289 -10.27 -0.67 24.01
C ASN A 289 -9.86 0.20 22.81
N GLY A 290 -9.82 -0.36 21.59
CA GLY A 290 -9.39 0.30 20.36
C GLY A 290 -10.45 1.19 19.72
N TYR A 291 -11.68 1.21 20.23
CA TYR A 291 -12.76 1.99 19.63
C TYR A 291 -13.62 2.69 20.67
N SER A 292 -13.73 4.00 20.54
CA SER A 292 -14.70 4.87 21.22
C SER A 292 -15.59 5.57 20.20
N LYS A 293 -15.00 6.16 19.17
CA LYS A 293 -15.69 6.82 18.06
C LYS A 293 -14.85 6.84 16.81
N THR A 294 -15.50 6.87 15.65
CA THR A 294 -14.85 7.14 14.37
C THR A 294 -14.44 8.61 14.31
N HIS A 295 -13.20 8.86 13.87
CA HIS A 295 -12.68 10.22 13.72
C HIS A 295 -12.68 10.65 12.26
N VAL A 296 -12.01 9.88 11.39
CA VAL A 296 -11.90 10.15 9.95
C VAL A 296 -12.02 8.84 9.18
N MET A 297 -12.75 8.87 8.08
CA MET A 297 -12.77 7.79 7.11
C MET A 297 -12.42 8.33 5.72
N LYS A 298 -11.65 7.54 4.97
CA LYS A 298 -11.22 7.91 3.63
C LYS A 298 -11.34 6.74 2.68
N THR A 299 -11.62 7.05 1.43
CA THR A 299 -11.64 6.07 0.35
C THR A 299 -10.26 5.91 -0.25
N CYS A 300 -9.84 4.68 -0.45
CA CYS A 300 -8.64 4.27 -1.17
C CYS A 300 -9.05 3.47 -2.43
N LEU A 301 -8.19 3.42 -3.44
CA LEU A 301 -8.42 2.66 -4.66
C LEU A 301 -7.42 1.51 -4.77
N TYR A 302 -7.91 0.33 -5.13
CA TYR A 302 -7.04 -0.76 -5.60
C TYR A 302 -7.15 -0.88 -7.12
N SER A 303 -6.05 -1.26 -7.74
CA SER A 303 -5.95 -1.59 -9.15
C SER A 303 -5.62 -3.06 -9.25
N ASN A 304 -6.65 -3.90 -9.46
CA ASN A 304 -6.54 -5.34 -9.34
C ASN A 304 -6.32 -6.00 -10.70
N SER A 305 -5.36 -6.89 -10.80
CA SER A 305 -5.24 -7.91 -11.83
C SER A 305 -6.16 -9.10 -11.53
N PRO A 306 -6.49 -9.97 -12.49
CA PRO A 306 -7.39 -11.11 -12.25
C PRO A 306 -6.85 -12.16 -11.29
N ASP A 307 -5.53 -12.33 -11.26
CA ASP A 307 -4.78 -13.25 -10.41
C ASP A 307 -4.22 -12.60 -9.14
N SER A 308 -4.44 -11.30 -8.98
CA SER A 308 -3.87 -10.44 -7.95
C SER A 308 -2.36 -10.23 -8.06
N ASP A 309 -1.68 -10.73 -9.07
CA ASP A 309 -0.25 -10.53 -9.30
C ASP A 309 0.07 -9.19 -9.98
N PHE A 310 1.30 -8.71 -9.77
CA PHE A 310 1.77 -7.45 -10.35
C PHE A 310 1.97 -7.58 -11.86
N ILE A 311 1.53 -6.57 -12.60
CA ILE A 311 1.82 -6.46 -14.04
C ILE A 311 2.96 -5.46 -14.23
N VAL A 312 4.14 -5.99 -14.58
CA VAL A 312 5.30 -5.19 -14.96
C VAL A 312 5.86 -5.79 -16.25
N ASP A 313 5.51 -5.19 -17.38
CA ASP A 313 5.82 -5.79 -18.69
C ASP A 313 5.96 -4.74 -19.78
N PHE A 314 6.40 -5.18 -20.94
CA PHE A 314 6.43 -4.39 -22.18
C PHE A 314 5.12 -4.52 -22.94
N LEU A 315 4.60 -3.40 -23.45
CA LEU A 315 3.36 -3.35 -24.25
C LEU A 315 3.63 -3.51 -25.75
N ASP A 316 4.87 -3.39 -26.17
CA ASP A 316 5.26 -3.45 -27.57
C ASP A 316 6.45 -4.38 -27.81
N VAL A 317 6.54 -4.93 -29.03
CA VAL A 317 7.61 -5.84 -29.44
C VAL A 317 8.99 -5.17 -29.35
N ASN A 318 9.06 -3.86 -29.60
CA ASN A 318 10.29 -3.07 -29.57
C ASN A 318 10.73 -2.68 -28.16
N LYS A 319 9.96 -3.07 -27.13
CA LYS A 319 10.25 -2.78 -25.72
C LYS A 319 10.44 -1.29 -25.42
N ASN A 320 9.65 -0.45 -26.08
CA ASN A 320 9.68 1.01 -25.88
C ASN A 320 8.64 1.51 -24.92
N VAL A 321 7.54 0.76 -24.75
CA VAL A 321 6.45 1.10 -23.83
C VAL A 321 6.38 0.06 -22.73
N ILE A 322 6.48 0.53 -21.49
CA ILE A 322 6.49 -0.31 -20.28
C ILE A 322 5.25 0.04 -19.47
N ILE A 323 4.61 -0.98 -18.92
CA ILE A 323 3.53 -0.81 -17.92
C ILE A 323 3.98 -1.29 -16.54
N GLY A 324 3.53 -0.56 -15.50
CA GLY A 324 3.49 -1.03 -14.13
C GLY A 324 2.09 -0.78 -13.57
N SER A 325 1.31 -1.84 -13.36
CA SER A 325 -0.08 -1.76 -12.91
C SER A 325 -0.53 -3.05 -12.23
N GLY A 326 -1.77 -3.12 -11.78
CA GLY A 326 -2.32 -4.34 -11.19
C GLY A 326 -1.67 -4.74 -9.86
N PHE A 327 -1.29 -3.75 -9.02
CA PHE A 327 -0.65 -4.05 -7.74
C PHE A 327 -1.63 -4.54 -6.66
N SER A 328 -2.90 -4.70 -6.95
CA SER A 328 -3.94 -5.44 -6.24
C SER A 328 -4.04 -5.17 -4.72
N GLY A 329 -3.56 -4.01 -4.28
CA GLY A 329 -3.60 -3.59 -2.87
C GLY A 329 -2.45 -4.12 -2.00
N HIS A 330 -1.44 -4.75 -2.58
CA HIS A 330 -0.28 -5.28 -1.85
C HIS A 330 1.08 -4.88 -2.44
#